data_afe867dbbb6e5f4f71a2df28d5b7c6e3
#
_entry.id   afe867dbbb6e5f4f71a2df28d5b7c6e3
#
_cell.length_a   1.000
_cell.length_b   1.000
_cell.length_c   1.000
_cell.angle_alpha   90.00
_cell.angle_beta   90.00
_cell.angle_gamma   90.00
#
_symmetry.space_group_name_H-M   'P 1'
#
loop_
_entity.id
_entity.type
_entity.pdbx_description
1 polymer ?
#
loop_
_entity_poly.entity_id
_entity_poly.type
_entity_poly.pdbx_seq_one_letter_code
_entity_poly.pdbx_strand_id
1 'polypeptide(L)' 'MKERIDRHKDGSIRAKGHTKDDILTGYWEWFRKDGTKLRSGFFEDAKQVGEWTTYDARGIHTRLRK' A
#
# COMPACT_ATOMS: atom_id res chain seq x y z
N MET A 1 -1.17 17.33 0.31
CA MET A 1 -0.94 15.93 0.66
C MET A 1 0.54 15.69 0.87
N LYS A 2 0.89 14.90 1.84
CA LYS A 2 2.27 14.54 2.13
C LYS A 2 2.53 13.09 1.73
N GLU A 3 3.68 12.85 1.15
CA GLU A 3 4.11 11.49 0.89
C GLU A 3 4.56 10.85 2.20
N ARG A 4 4.14 9.62 2.43
CA ARG A 4 4.54 8.85 3.60
C ARG A 4 5.17 7.54 3.16
N ILE A 5 6.34 7.24 3.74
CA ILE A 5 7.03 5.99 3.46
C ILE A 5 7.37 5.34 4.80
N ASP A 6 6.87 4.11 5.00
CA ASP A 6 7.23 3.30 6.15
C ASP A 6 8.24 2.26 5.70
N ARG A 7 9.20 1.93 6.57
CA ARG A 7 10.26 0.99 6.23
C ARG A 7 10.31 -0.15 7.23
N HIS A 8 10.77 -1.31 6.76
CA HIS A 8 11.12 -2.42 7.62
C HIS A 8 12.40 -2.11 8.39
N LYS A 9 12.72 -2.94 9.37
CA LYS A 9 13.93 -2.74 10.18
C LYS A 9 15.21 -2.75 9.34
N ASP A 10 15.22 -3.48 8.24
CA ASP A 10 16.40 -3.58 7.37
C ASP A 10 16.50 -2.40 6.38
N GLY A 11 15.58 -1.45 6.44
CA GLY A 11 15.60 -0.28 5.56
C GLY A 11 14.80 -0.40 4.30
N SER A 12 14.28 -1.59 3.98
CA SER A 12 13.45 -1.74 2.79
C SER A 12 12.08 -1.11 2.99
N ILE A 13 11.46 -0.66 1.91
CA ILE A 13 10.14 0.00 1.98
C ILE A 13 9.08 -1.03 2.34
N ARG A 14 8.30 -0.74 3.37
CA ARG A 14 7.17 -1.57 3.78
C ARG A 14 5.87 -1.04 3.21
N ALA A 15 5.68 0.28 3.22
CA ALA A 15 4.48 0.91 2.72
C ALA A 15 4.82 2.27 2.13
N LYS A 16 4.08 2.66 1.11
CA LYS A 16 4.27 3.95 0.46
C LYS A 16 2.91 4.49 0.02
N GLY A 17 2.66 5.74 0.35
CA GLY A 17 1.39 6.37 0.00
C GLY A 17 1.39 7.84 0.37
N HIS A 18 0.19 8.37 0.57
CA HIS A 18 0.00 9.79 0.87
C HIS A 18 -0.92 9.96 2.07
N THR A 19 -0.72 11.06 2.80
CA THR A 19 -1.60 11.43 3.90
C THR A 19 -2.02 12.89 3.72
N LYS A 20 -3.20 13.20 4.26
CA LYS A 20 -3.70 14.56 4.38
C LYS A 20 -4.14 14.75 5.81
N ASP A 21 -3.53 15.71 6.52
CA ASP A 21 -3.80 15.93 7.94
C ASP A 21 -3.66 14.63 8.75
N ASP A 22 -2.60 13.85 8.45
CA ASP A 22 -2.29 12.56 9.08
C ASP A 22 -3.33 11.47 8.81
N ILE A 23 -4.20 11.68 7.82
CA ILE A 23 -5.20 10.71 7.42
C ILE A 23 -4.78 10.08 6.11
N LEU A 24 -4.83 8.74 6.05
CA LEU A 24 -4.46 8.02 4.83
C LEU A 24 -5.39 8.41 3.69
N THR A 25 -4.80 8.75 2.54
CA THR A 25 -5.56 9.16 1.36
C THR A 25 -4.82 8.79 0.08
N GLY A 26 -5.56 8.64 -1.00
CA GLY A 26 -5.00 8.36 -2.31
C GLY A 26 -4.46 6.94 -2.44
N TYR A 27 -3.54 6.78 -3.36
CA TYR A 27 -3.00 5.47 -3.70
C TYR A 27 -1.96 5.03 -2.69
N TRP A 28 -2.07 3.76 -2.23
CA TRP A 28 -1.14 3.17 -1.29
C TRP A 28 -0.65 1.84 -1.80
N GLU A 29 0.62 1.53 -1.49
CA GLU A 29 1.26 0.27 -1.84
C GLU A 29 1.96 -0.29 -0.61
N TRP A 30 1.91 -1.62 -0.45
CA TRP A 30 2.62 -2.33 0.61
C TRP A 30 3.57 -3.31 -0.02
N PHE A 31 4.73 -3.50 0.62
CA PHE A 31 5.79 -4.35 0.11
C PHE A 31 6.25 -5.34 1.17
N ARG A 32 6.74 -6.49 0.71
CA ARG A 32 7.40 -7.45 1.58
C ARG A 32 8.85 -7.06 1.79
N LYS A 33 9.52 -7.74 2.76
CA LYS A 33 10.94 -7.47 3.03
C LYS A 33 11.85 -7.70 1.83
N ASP A 34 11.48 -8.64 0.96
CA ASP A 34 12.28 -8.93 -0.23
C ASP A 34 12.07 -7.92 -1.35
N GLY A 35 11.25 -6.89 -1.12
CA GLY A 35 11.00 -5.84 -2.10
C GLY A 35 9.83 -6.12 -3.04
N THR A 36 9.23 -7.30 -2.97
CA THR A 36 8.09 -7.59 -3.83
C THR A 36 6.82 -6.93 -3.31
N LYS A 37 5.94 -6.53 -4.21
CA LYS A 37 4.70 -5.89 -3.84
C LYS A 37 3.76 -6.89 -3.16
N LEU A 38 3.21 -6.48 -2.03
CA LEU A 38 2.27 -7.30 -1.27
C LEU A 38 0.82 -7.00 -1.67
N ARG A 39 0.47 -5.73 -1.68
CA ARG A 39 -0.86 -5.30 -2.11
C ARG A 39 -0.86 -3.82 -2.42
N SER A 40 -1.92 -3.38 -3.09
CA SER A 40 -2.10 -1.96 -3.40
C SER A 40 -3.58 -1.63 -3.46
N GLY A 41 -3.90 -0.37 -3.26
CA GLY A 41 -5.27 0.10 -3.30
C GLY A 41 -5.36 1.57 -2.97
N PHE A 42 -6.59 2.03 -2.73
CA PHE A 42 -6.86 3.43 -2.47
C PHE A 42 -7.52 3.63 -1.12
N PHE A 43 -7.26 4.78 -0.52
CA PHE A 43 -7.90 5.22 0.71
C PHE A 43 -8.63 6.53 0.50
N GLU A 44 -9.72 6.69 1.22
CA GLU A 44 -10.43 7.96 1.34
C GLU A 44 -10.83 8.10 2.81
N ASP A 45 -10.34 9.16 3.46
CA ASP A 45 -10.56 9.39 4.89
C ASP A 45 -10.21 8.16 5.74
N ALA A 46 -9.05 7.57 5.45
CA ALA A 46 -8.53 6.38 6.15
C ALA A 46 -9.35 5.11 5.91
N LYS A 47 -10.29 5.14 4.97
CA LYS A 47 -11.11 3.98 4.63
C LYS A 47 -10.68 3.41 3.29
N GLN A 48 -10.66 2.09 3.20
CA GLN A 48 -10.39 1.42 1.93
C GLN A 48 -11.53 1.66 0.97
N VAL A 49 -11.22 2.14 -0.24
CA VAL A 49 -12.22 2.40 -1.27
C VAL A 49 -11.76 1.83 -2.59
N GLY A 50 -12.73 1.54 -3.46
CA GLY A 50 -12.44 1.06 -4.80
C GLY A 50 -11.93 -0.36 -4.79
N GLU A 51 -11.13 -0.67 -5.80
CA GLU A 51 -10.63 -2.01 -6.05
C GLU A 51 -9.24 -2.17 -5.44
N TRP A 52 -9.05 -3.24 -4.68
CA TRP A 52 -7.77 -3.56 -4.06
C TRP A 52 -7.17 -4.80 -4.72
N THR A 53 -5.86 -4.78 -4.86
CA THR A 53 -5.13 -5.88 -5.51
C THR A 53 -4.12 -6.47 -4.51
N THR A 54 -4.10 -7.80 -4.42
CA THR A 54 -3.12 -8.53 -3.61
C THR A 54 -2.20 -9.30 -4.54
N TYR A 55 -0.90 -9.28 -4.25
CA TYR A 55 0.11 -9.97 -5.03
C TYR A 55 0.72 -11.09 -4.21
N ASP A 56 0.97 -12.25 -4.83
CA ASP A 56 1.67 -13.33 -4.14
C ASP A 56 3.19 -13.16 -4.33
N ALA A 57 3.96 -14.06 -3.70
CA ALA A 57 5.42 -13.98 -3.73
C ALA A 57 6.02 -14.15 -5.14
N ARG A 58 5.24 -14.67 -6.08
CA ARG A 58 5.67 -14.86 -7.47
C ARG A 58 5.25 -13.72 -8.38
N GLY A 59 4.59 -12.70 -7.81
CA GLY A 59 4.12 -11.58 -8.59
C GLY A 59 2.76 -11.76 -9.22
N ILE A 60 2.10 -12.88 -8.99
CA ILE A 60 0.74 -13.11 -9.46
C ILE A 60 -0.20 -12.29 -8.57
N HIS A 61 -1.08 -11.52 -9.18
CA HIS A 61 -1.98 -10.69 -8.41
C HIS A 61 -3.41 -11.22 -8.44
N THR A 62 -4.09 -11.03 -7.32
CA THR A 62 -5.50 -11.35 -7.18
C THR A 62 -6.26 -10.06 -6.89
N ARG A 63 -7.31 -9.82 -7.63
CA ARG A 63 -8.15 -8.66 -7.46
C ARG A 63 -9.25 -8.92 -6.47
N LEU A 64 -9.39 -8.04 -5.50
CA LEU A 64 -10.47 -8.11 -4.53
C LEU A 64 -11.40 -6.93 -4.76
N ARG A 65 -12.67 -7.22 -4.90
CA ARG A 65 -13.70 -6.20 -5.03
C ARG A 65 -14.48 -6.07 -3.74
N LYS A 66 -14.77 -4.84 -3.44
CA LYS A 66 -15.65 -4.55 -2.31
C LYS A 66 -17.02 -4.18 -2.77
#